data_5221facefd537243477ac70531b16c64
#
_entry.id   5221facefd537243477ac70531b16c64
#
_cell.length_a   1.000
_cell.length_b   1.000
_cell.length_c   1.000
_cell.angle_alpha   90.00
_cell.angle_beta   90.00
_cell.angle_gamma   90.00
#
_symmetry.space_group_name_H-M   'P 1'
#
loop_
_entity.id
_entity.type
_entity.pdbx_description
1 polymer ?
#
loop_
_entity_poly.entity_id
_entity_poly.type
_entity_poly.pdbx_seq_one_letter_code
_entity_poly.pdbx_strand_id
1 'polypeptide(L)'
;EIEETTGSNVVEFLEKNPELTVFFAPGPRLTVIDPALVNRIYNLSPILHLNETEALEVSQKSSVSEAGAYLYSKTHNTVIITLGEKGCYYFDGTTEEIVPPVPTTQADTIGAGDSHIGSVIACLKNGDSLHDAIAKANRVSSAVVSTPSAILPDEEFAKLNF
;
A
#
# COMPACT_ATOMS: atom_id res chain seq x y z
N GLU A 1 11.72 -9.06 -1.11
CA GLU A 1 11.26 -9.98 -0.07
C GLU A 1 12.14 -9.82 1.17
N ILE A 2 11.53 -9.84 2.35
CA ILE A 2 12.22 -9.53 3.62
C ILE A 2 12.30 -10.74 4.56
N GLU A 3 12.10 -11.91 4.04
CA GLU A 3 12.33 -13.14 4.78
C GLU A 3 13.83 -13.41 4.93
N GLU A 4 14.19 -14.09 5.99
CA GLU A 4 15.54 -14.53 6.29
C GLU A 4 16.57 -13.37 6.38
N THR A 5 17.77 -13.60 5.86
CA THR A 5 18.92 -12.70 6.01
C THR A 5 18.72 -11.34 5.33
N THR A 6 18.05 -11.30 4.19
CA THR A 6 17.80 -10.05 3.44
C THR A 6 16.98 -9.08 4.26
N GLY A 7 15.92 -9.56 4.92
CA GLY A 7 15.07 -8.71 5.75
C GLY A 7 15.81 -8.06 6.90
N SER A 8 16.63 -8.82 7.61
CA SER A 8 17.44 -8.28 8.70
C SER A 8 18.39 -7.18 8.23
N ASN A 9 19.06 -7.37 7.09
CA ASN A 9 19.96 -6.37 6.51
C ASN A 9 19.24 -5.09 6.09
N VAL A 10 18.04 -5.23 5.47
CA VAL A 10 17.23 -4.09 5.07
C VAL A 10 16.77 -3.29 6.30
N VAL A 11 16.26 -3.98 7.32
CA VAL A 11 15.81 -3.31 8.55
C VAL A 11 16.96 -2.63 9.28
N GLU A 12 18.14 -3.27 9.39
CA GLU A 12 19.32 -2.64 9.97
C GLU A 12 19.75 -1.39 9.19
N PHE A 13 19.68 -1.42 7.87
CA PHE A 13 19.94 -0.23 7.05
C PHE A 13 18.95 0.89 7.35
N LEU A 14 17.64 0.58 7.40
CA LEU A 14 16.61 1.57 7.69
C LEU A 14 16.75 2.17 9.10
N GLU A 15 17.07 1.36 10.10
CA GLU A 15 17.33 1.82 11.47
C GLU A 15 18.51 2.80 11.57
N LYS A 16 19.49 2.66 10.67
CA LYS A 16 20.65 3.57 10.58
C LYS A 16 20.37 4.84 9.77
N ASN A 17 19.23 4.90 9.06
CA ASN A 17 18.86 6.00 8.19
C ASN A 17 17.40 6.45 8.51
N PRO A 18 17.16 7.00 9.70
CA PRO A 18 15.81 7.31 10.20
C PRO A 18 15.12 8.46 9.44
N GLU A 19 15.85 9.18 8.57
CA GLU A 19 15.31 10.21 7.69
C GLU A 19 14.55 9.64 6.48
N LEU A 20 14.66 8.35 6.22
CA LEU A 20 13.99 7.70 5.11
C LEU A 20 12.52 7.43 5.42
N THR A 21 11.65 7.81 4.49
CA THR A 21 10.24 7.41 4.55
C THR A 21 10.10 5.95 4.11
N VAL A 22 9.55 5.13 4.99
CA VAL A 22 9.36 3.69 4.72
C VAL A 22 7.93 3.44 4.28
N PHE A 23 7.78 2.81 3.11
CA PHE A 23 6.52 2.20 2.67
C PHE A 23 6.65 0.69 2.81
N PHE A 24 5.72 0.07 3.51
CA PHE A 24 5.74 -1.36 3.77
C PHE A 24 4.51 -2.04 3.17
N ALA A 25 4.75 -2.79 2.10
CA ALA A 25 3.74 -3.58 1.38
C ALA A 25 4.18 -5.06 1.38
N PRO A 26 3.97 -5.77 2.49
CA PRO A 26 4.49 -7.14 2.64
C PRO A 26 3.75 -8.18 1.80
N GLY A 27 2.57 -7.84 1.29
CA GLY A 27 1.72 -8.79 0.59
C GLY A 27 1.24 -9.94 1.50
N PRO A 28 0.87 -11.08 0.93
CA PRO A 28 0.35 -12.23 1.69
C PRO A 28 1.42 -12.92 2.57
N ARG A 29 2.66 -12.47 2.48
CA ARG A 29 3.79 -13.07 3.22
C ARG A 29 3.98 -12.51 4.61
N LEU A 30 3.22 -11.47 5.01
CA LEU A 30 3.36 -10.85 6.33
C LEU A 30 3.22 -11.86 7.49
N THR A 31 2.37 -12.85 7.33
CA THR A 31 2.14 -13.89 8.36
C THR A 31 3.29 -14.90 8.50
N VAL A 32 4.20 -14.97 7.53
CA VAL A 32 5.35 -15.89 7.56
C VAL A 32 6.68 -15.18 7.86
N ILE A 33 6.67 -13.85 7.92
CA ILE A 33 7.85 -13.07 8.35
C ILE A 33 8.01 -13.22 9.86
N ASP A 34 9.26 -13.31 10.33
CA ASP A 34 9.56 -13.34 11.76
C ASP A 34 8.87 -12.17 12.48
N PRO A 35 8.00 -12.43 13.48
CA PRO A 35 7.33 -11.37 14.23
C PRO A 35 8.27 -10.35 14.87
N ALA A 36 9.48 -10.75 15.25
CA ALA A 36 10.50 -9.83 15.79
C ALA A 36 10.96 -8.85 14.71
N LEU A 37 11.12 -9.30 13.46
CA LEU A 37 11.48 -8.45 12.33
C LEU A 37 10.32 -7.51 11.97
N VAL A 38 9.10 -8.00 11.95
CA VAL A 38 7.88 -7.17 11.72
C VAL A 38 7.78 -6.06 12.76
N ASN A 39 8.01 -6.37 14.04
CA ASN A 39 7.99 -5.36 15.10
C ASN A 39 9.07 -4.30 14.92
N ARG A 40 10.27 -4.67 14.48
CA ARG A 40 11.33 -3.69 14.15
C ARG A 40 10.90 -2.78 13.00
N ILE A 41 10.27 -3.33 11.96
CA ILE A 41 9.72 -2.53 10.85
C ILE A 41 8.63 -1.58 11.34
N TYR A 42 7.71 -2.04 12.18
CA TYR A 42 6.64 -1.20 12.73
C TYR A 42 7.19 -0.04 13.55
N ASN A 43 8.29 -0.25 14.29
CA ASN A 43 8.97 0.79 15.06
C ASN A 43 9.61 1.89 14.17
N LEU A 44 9.78 1.64 12.87
CA LEU A 44 10.22 2.64 11.89
C LEU A 44 9.07 3.54 11.41
N SER A 45 7.88 3.37 11.97
CA SER A 45 6.67 4.12 11.59
C SER A 45 6.40 4.09 10.08
N PRO A 46 6.33 2.91 9.43
CA PRO A 46 6.10 2.82 8.01
C PRO A 46 4.67 3.23 7.64
N ILE A 47 4.51 3.77 6.44
CA ILE A 47 3.21 3.81 5.77
C ILE A 47 2.90 2.37 5.31
N LEU A 48 1.79 1.81 5.78
CA LEU A 48 1.36 0.47 5.40
C LEU A 48 0.52 0.50 4.13
N HIS A 49 0.76 -0.47 3.25
CA HIS A 49 -0.06 -0.68 2.06
C HIS A 49 -0.39 -2.18 1.95
N LEU A 50 -1.67 -2.49 2.10
CA LEU A 50 -2.20 -3.87 2.17
C LEU A 50 -3.46 -3.98 1.29
N ASN A 51 -3.86 -5.19 0.95
CA ASN A 51 -5.22 -5.42 0.46
C ASN A 51 -6.17 -5.77 1.62
N GLU A 52 -7.50 -5.79 1.34
CA GLU A 52 -8.54 -6.06 2.34
C GLU A 52 -8.29 -7.38 3.08
N THR A 53 -7.97 -8.45 2.35
CA THR A 53 -7.73 -9.78 2.93
C THR A 53 -6.52 -9.77 3.86
N GLU A 54 -5.41 -9.22 3.42
CA GLU A 54 -4.17 -9.11 4.20
C GLU A 54 -4.38 -8.29 5.48
N ALA A 55 -5.08 -7.16 5.37
CA ALA A 55 -5.35 -6.28 6.50
C ALA A 55 -6.23 -6.96 7.56
N LEU A 56 -7.28 -7.65 7.15
CA LEU A 56 -8.16 -8.40 8.06
C LEU A 56 -7.45 -9.59 8.69
N GLU A 57 -6.65 -10.33 7.92
CA GLU A 57 -5.89 -11.48 8.40
C GLU A 57 -4.86 -11.07 9.46
N VAL A 58 -4.05 -10.05 9.18
CA VAL A 58 -2.98 -9.60 10.10
C VAL A 58 -3.54 -8.95 11.35
N SER A 59 -4.60 -8.16 11.21
CA SER A 59 -5.23 -7.49 12.35
C SER A 59 -6.12 -8.37 13.19
N GLN A 60 -6.60 -9.51 12.65
CA GLN A 60 -7.64 -10.36 13.24
C GLN A 60 -8.92 -9.57 13.55
N LYS A 61 -9.24 -8.58 12.71
CA LYS A 61 -10.43 -7.74 12.85
C LYS A 61 -11.50 -8.14 11.84
N SER A 62 -12.73 -7.72 12.11
CA SER A 62 -13.90 -8.06 11.30
C SER A 62 -14.27 -7.01 10.27
N SER A 63 -13.69 -5.81 10.35
CA SER A 63 -13.93 -4.72 9.41
C SER A 63 -12.64 -4.00 9.02
N VAL A 64 -12.66 -3.37 7.85
CA VAL A 64 -11.53 -2.58 7.32
C VAL A 64 -11.21 -1.41 8.26
N SER A 65 -12.22 -0.73 8.80
CA SER A 65 -12.05 0.38 9.75
C SER A 65 -11.32 -0.10 11.03
N GLU A 66 -11.77 -1.20 11.63
CA GLU A 66 -11.10 -1.76 12.81
C GLU A 66 -9.68 -2.23 12.49
N ALA A 67 -9.46 -2.81 11.30
CA ALA A 67 -8.13 -3.22 10.84
C ALA A 67 -7.21 -2.02 10.66
N GLY A 68 -7.69 -0.95 10.01
CA GLY A 68 -6.96 0.30 9.81
C GLY A 68 -6.54 0.93 11.13
N ALA A 69 -7.48 1.08 12.07
CA ALA A 69 -7.20 1.62 13.40
C ALA A 69 -6.19 0.75 14.19
N TYR A 70 -6.33 -0.57 14.13
CA TYR A 70 -5.39 -1.50 14.77
C TYR A 70 -3.98 -1.37 14.18
N LEU A 71 -3.85 -1.39 12.86
CA LEU A 71 -2.56 -1.29 12.18
C LEU A 71 -1.90 0.07 12.41
N TYR A 72 -2.68 1.17 12.39
CA TYR A 72 -2.20 2.48 12.79
C TYR A 72 -1.66 2.49 14.22
N SER A 73 -2.33 1.82 15.16
CA SER A 73 -1.84 1.73 16.55
C SER A 73 -0.47 1.02 16.67
N LYS A 74 -0.05 0.28 15.64
CA LYS A 74 1.24 -0.42 15.59
C LYS A 74 2.34 0.43 14.96
N THR A 75 2.01 1.20 13.92
CA THR A 75 3.00 1.96 13.15
C THR A 75 3.00 3.44 13.45
N HIS A 76 1.91 3.96 14.02
CA HIS A 76 1.67 5.40 14.25
C HIS A 76 1.83 6.22 12.95
N ASN A 77 1.50 5.61 11.82
CA ASN A 77 1.56 6.23 10.50
C ASN A 77 0.42 5.71 9.61
N THR A 78 0.24 6.35 8.47
CA THR A 78 -0.82 6.08 7.51
C THR A 78 -0.94 4.59 7.15
N VAL A 79 -2.18 4.10 7.16
CA VAL A 79 -2.56 2.77 6.69
C VAL A 79 -3.42 2.92 5.44
N ILE A 80 -3.00 2.28 4.35
CA ILE A 80 -3.69 2.27 3.07
C ILE A 80 -4.13 0.83 2.80
N ILE A 81 -5.43 0.62 2.53
CA ILE A 81 -5.99 -0.71 2.28
C ILE A 81 -6.76 -0.68 0.96
N THR A 82 -6.26 -1.38 -0.05
CA THR A 82 -6.95 -1.52 -1.33
C THR A 82 -8.13 -2.48 -1.20
N LEU A 83 -9.29 -2.08 -1.73
CA LEU A 83 -10.57 -2.79 -1.60
C LEU A 83 -11.09 -3.32 -2.96
N GLY A 84 -10.22 -3.40 -3.98
CA GLY A 84 -10.60 -3.79 -5.33
C GLY A 84 -11.67 -2.87 -5.92
N GLU A 85 -12.79 -3.44 -6.34
CA GLU A 85 -13.90 -2.70 -6.96
C GLU A 85 -14.59 -1.67 -6.03
N LYS A 86 -14.28 -1.69 -4.73
CA LYS A 86 -14.81 -0.74 -3.75
C LYS A 86 -13.92 0.49 -3.57
N GLY A 87 -12.74 0.54 -4.20
CA GLY A 87 -11.78 1.63 -4.10
C GLY A 87 -10.64 1.37 -3.13
N CYS A 88 -10.23 2.41 -2.41
CA CYS A 88 -9.11 2.32 -1.47
C CYS A 88 -9.43 3.06 -0.18
N TYR A 89 -9.35 2.36 0.93
CA TYR A 89 -9.47 2.91 2.28
C TYR A 89 -8.12 3.45 2.74
N TYR A 90 -8.15 4.56 3.50
CA TYR A 90 -7.00 4.97 4.29
C TYR A 90 -7.40 5.50 5.67
N PHE A 91 -6.45 5.42 6.59
CA PHE A 91 -6.52 6.04 7.91
C PHE A 91 -5.15 6.63 8.26
N ASP A 92 -5.10 7.93 8.56
CA ASP A 92 -3.87 8.66 8.88
C ASP A 92 -3.76 9.04 10.38
N GLY A 93 -4.67 8.55 11.20
CA GLY A 93 -4.78 8.86 12.62
C GLY A 93 -5.80 9.95 12.94
N THR A 94 -6.27 10.69 11.94
CA THR A 94 -7.29 11.74 12.07
C THR A 94 -8.41 11.58 11.06
N THR A 95 -8.06 11.25 9.83
CA THR A 95 -8.98 11.09 8.71
C THR A 95 -9.14 9.61 8.38
N GLU A 96 -10.38 9.17 8.29
CA GLU A 96 -10.78 7.86 7.82
C GLU A 96 -11.65 8.04 6.58
N GLU A 97 -11.23 7.46 5.45
CA GLU A 97 -11.94 7.67 4.19
C GLU A 97 -11.80 6.48 3.25
N ILE A 98 -12.79 6.29 2.38
CA ILE A 98 -12.70 5.41 1.20
C ILE A 98 -12.69 6.29 -0.04
N VAL A 99 -11.54 6.32 -0.73
CA VAL A 99 -11.41 6.97 -2.04
C VAL A 99 -12.06 6.07 -3.10
N PRO A 100 -13.02 6.58 -3.90
CA PRO A 100 -13.78 5.77 -4.83
C PRO A 100 -12.91 5.04 -5.85
N PRO A 101 -13.37 3.87 -6.35
CA PRO A 101 -12.68 3.15 -7.42
C PRO A 101 -12.87 3.87 -8.75
N VAL A 102 -12.01 3.55 -9.71
CA VAL A 102 -12.22 3.85 -11.12
C VAL A 102 -12.83 2.61 -11.78
N PRO A 103 -14.03 2.71 -12.37
CA PRO A 103 -14.65 1.58 -13.05
C PRO A 103 -13.76 1.04 -14.18
N THR A 104 -13.61 -0.26 -14.22
CA THR A 104 -12.79 -0.94 -15.24
C THR A 104 -13.37 -2.30 -15.61
N THR A 105 -13.03 -2.76 -16.81
CA THR A 105 -13.20 -4.16 -17.20
C THR A 105 -11.96 -4.94 -16.77
N GLN A 106 -12.11 -5.85 -15.82
CA GLN A 106 -11.01 -6.61 -15.29
C GLN A 106 -10.50 -7.62 -16.31
N ALA A 107 -9.20 -7.53 -16.65
CA ALA A 107 -8.50 -8.51 -17.48
C ALA A 107 -7.53 -9.35 -16.63
N ASP A 108 -6.71 -8.70 -15.79
CA ASP A 108 -5.76 -9.33 -14.88
C ASP A 108 -5.54 -8.42 -13.67
N THR A 109 -5.31 -9.01 -12.48
CA THR A 109 -5.02 -8.24 -11.26
C THR A 109 -3.54 -8.20 -10.90
N ILE A 110 -2.70 -8.91 -11.66
CA ILE A 110 -1.24 -8.94 -11.43
C ILE A 110 -0.68 -7.52 -11.64
N GLY A 111 0.15 -7.06 -10.69
CA GLY A 111 0.76 -5.73 -10.73
C GLY A 111 -0.14 -4.58 -10.28
N ALA A 112 -1.43 -4.82 -10.00
CA ALA A 112 -2.33 -3.76 -9.53
C ALA A 112 -1.86 -3.13 -8.21
N GLY A 113 -1.48 -3.94 -7.23
CA GLY A 113 -0.96 -3.48 -5.94
C GLY A 113 0.35 -2.71 -6.08
N ASP A 114 1.29 -3.23 -6.86
CA ASP A 114 2.60 -2.61 -7.10
C ASP A 114 2.46 -1.27 -7.82
N SER A 115 1.59 -1.20 -8.82
CA SER A 115 1.32 0.04 -9.55
C SER A 115 0.60 1.07 -8.67
N HIS A 116 -0.29 0.61 -7.79
CA HIS A 116 -0.98 1.49 -6.85
C HIS A 116 -0.01 2.12 -5.85
N ILE A 117 0.78 1.30 -5.14
CA ILE A 117 1.75 1.84 -4.16
C ILE A 117 2.81 2.71 -4.84
N GLY A 118 3.32 2.32 -6.02
CA GLY A 118 4.27 3.13 -6.78
C GLY A 118 3.71 4.50 -7.14
N SER A 119 2.44 4.55 -7.54
CA SER A 119 1.75 5.82 -7.85
C SER A 119 1.54 6.68 -6.60
N VAL A 120 1.12 6.09 -5.48
CA VAL A 120 1.00 6.82 -4.20
C VAL A 120 2.32 7.46 -3.81
N ILE A 121 3.42 6.69 -3.86
CA ILE A 121 4.77 7.20 -3.53
C ILE A 121 5.15 8.40 -4.43
N ALA A 122 4.96 8.25 -5.75
CA ALA A 122 5.29 9.29 -6.71
C ALA A 122 4.47 10.58 -6.49
N CYS A 123 3.16 10.44 -6.29
CA CYS A 123 2.26 11.56 -6.06
C CYS A 123 2.56 12.29 -4.74
N LEU A 124 2.75 11.56 -3.65
CA LEU A 124 3.13 12.18 -2.35
C LEU A 124 4.47 12.90 -2.45
N LYS A 125 5.46 12.34 -3.16
CA LYS A 125 6.75 12.99 -3.40
C LYS A 125 6.60 14.29 -4.21
N ASN A 126 5.61 14.36 -5.10
CA ASN A 126 5.29 15.56 -5.88
C ASN A 126 4.46 16.61 -5.09
N GLY A 127 4.07 16.30 -3.85
CA GLY A 127 3.34 17.21 -2.97
C GLY A 127 1.82 17.11 -3.04
N ASP A 128 1.29 16.07 -3.68
CA ASP A 128 -0.16 15.81 -3.66
C ASP A 128 -0.63 15.50 -2.23
N SER A 129 -1.90 15.79 -1.95
CA SER A 129 -2.56 15.30 -0.75
C SER A 129 -2.67 13.76 -0.75
N LEU A 130 -2.83 13.13 0.42
CA LEU A 130 -3.00 11.67 0.48
C LEU A 130 -4.24 11.22 -0.30
N HIS A 131 -5.36 11.97 -0.19
CA HIS A 131 -6.56 11.70 -0.97
C HIS A 131 -6.29 11.72 -2.49
N ASP A 132 -5.65 12.79 -2.99
CA ASP A 132 -5.37 12.93 -4.42
C ASP A 132 -4.36 11.88 -4.90
N ALA A 133 -3.35 11.57 -4.10
CA ALA A 133 -2.38 10.51 -4.39
C ALA A 133 -3.08 9.15 -4.56
N ILE A 134 -4.00 8.80 -3.66
CA ILE A 134 -4.77 7.56 -3.74
C ILE A 134 -5.74 7.60 -4.94
N ALA A 135 -6.41 8.72 -5.19
CA ALA A 135 -7.31 8.86 -6.34
C ALA A 135 -6.57 8.65 -7.67
N LYS A 136 -5.38 9.22 -7.81
CA LYS A 136 -4.49 9.00 -8.97
C LYS A 136 -4.02 7.53 -9.03
N ALA A 137 -3.62 6.94 -7.91
CA ALA A 137 -3.21 5.55 -7.84
C ALA A 137 -4.34 4.58 -8.23
N ASN A 138 -5.59 4.85 -7.83
CA ASN A 138 -6.75 4.09 -8.26
C ASN A 138 -6.91 4.12 -9.80
N ARG A 139 -6.62 5.25 -10.46
CA ARG A 139 -6.66 5.37 -11.94
C ARG A 139 -5.56 4.52 -12.60
N VAL A 140 -4.32 4.57 -12.09
CA VAL A 140 -3.21 3.75 -12.61
C VAL A 140 -3.51 2.27 -12.45
N SER A 141 -3.90 1.87 -11.25
CA SER A 141 -4.21 0.47 -10.92
C SER A 141 -5.37 -0.05 -11.80
N SER A 142 -6.42 0.76 -12.01
CA SER A 142 -7.53 0.43 -12.92
C SER A 142 -7.05 0.23 -14.36
N ALA A 143 -6.17 1.07 -14.86
CA ALA A 143 -5.59 0.94 -16.20
C ALA A 143 -4.73 -0.33 -16.32
N VAL A 144 -3.91 -0.65 -15.31
CA VAL A 144 -3.11 -1.90 -15.28
C VAL A 144 -4.03 -3.12 -15.30
N VAL A 145 -5.07 -3.15 -14.47
CA VAL A 145 -6.04 -4.26 -14.41
C VAL A 145 -6.79 -4.46 -15.73
N SER A 146 -6.95 -3.41 -16.54
CA SER A 146 -7.59 -3.46 -17.86
C SER A 146 -6.68 -4.00 -18.96
N THR A 147 -5.39 -4.19 -18.69
CA THR A 147 -4.43 -4.70 -19.67
C THR A 147 -4.10 -6.18 -19.40
N PRO A 148 -3.76 -6.97 -20.41
CA PRO A 148 -3.32 -8.35 -20.21
C PRO A 148 -1.84 -8.42 -19.78
N SER A 149 -1.35 -7.43 -19.05
CA SER A 149 0.05 -7.31 -18.61
C SER A 149 0.12 -6.62 -17.26
N ALA A 150 1.08 -7.05 -16.43
CA ALA A 150 1.37 -6.42 -15.13
C ALA A 150 1.97 -5.00 -15.26
N ILE A 151 2.37 -4.60 -16.46
CA ILE A 151 3.02 -3.30 -16.74
C ILE A 151 2.16 -2.55 -17.74
N LEU A 152 1.78 -1.33 -17.37
CA LEU A 152 1.07 -0.42 -18.26
C LEU A 152 2.05 0.13 -19.32
N PRO A 153 1.75 0.02 -20.63
CA PRO A 153 2.56 0.65 -21.67
C PRO A 153 2.65 2.17 -21.48
N ASP A 154 3.82 2.75 -21.83
CA ASP A 154 4.07 4.19 -21.66
C ASP A 154 3.02 5.06 -22.35
N GLU A 155 2.54 4.64 -23.52
CA GLU A 155 1.49 5.37 -24.27
C GLU A 155 0.15 5.38 -23.52
N GLU A 156 -0.19 4.30 -22.82
CA GLU A 156 -1.41 4.21 -22.00
C GLU A 156 -1.22 5.01 -20.71
N PHE A 157 -0.04 4.94 -20.09
CA PHE A 157 0.28 5.73 -18.91
C PHE A 157 0.19 7.23 -19.21
N ALA A 158 0.71 7.69 -20.35
CA ALA A 158 0.65 9.11 -20.76
C ALA A 158 -0.79 9.64 -20.91
N LYS A 159 -1.77 8.77 -21.21
CA LYS A 159 -3.19 9.17 -21.30
C LYS A 159 -3.83 9.46 -19.93
N LEU A 160 -3.21 9.02 -18.84
CA LEU A 160 -3.75 9.23 -17.50
C LEU A 160 -3.65 10.70 -17.02
N ASN A 161 -2.80 11.52 -17.66
CA ASN A 161 -2.64 12.96 -17.40
C ASN A 161 -2.53 13.28 -15.90
N PHE A 162 -1.37 12.98 -15.33
CA PHE A 162 -1.00 13.32 -13.94
C PHE A 162 -0.36 14.70 -13.85
#